data_d828a4f1f16951a569e2cf018a83571a
#
_entry.id   d828a4f1f16951a569e2cf018a83571a
#
_cell.length_a   1.000
_cell.length_b   1.000
_cell.length_c   1.000
_cell.angle_alpha   90.00
_cell.angle_beta   90.00
_cell.angle_gamma   90.00
#
_symmetry.space_group_name_H-M   'P 1'
#
loop_
_entity.id
_entity.type
_entity.pdbx_description
1 polymer ?
#
loop_
_entity_poly.entity_id
_entity_poly.type
_entity_poly.pdbx_seq_one_letter_code
_entity_poly.pdbx_strand_id
1 'polypeptide(L)'
;GVSAGSMCGLNYIARHVGRNLEINTHYLHDRRYISMKNMLKKRLIFNFDFLFGELSHELVPFDYETFENSQQIFEAVATRCKTGKPEYFTKGKCSDIYKAVEASSSMPLLSRMVTLDGKKYLDGGISMPIAYERPMELGYDKIVLVLTREQGYRKHQEGRWMKRAYDRYFAPLP
;
A
#
# COMPACT_ATOMS: atom_id res chain seq x y z
N GLY A 1 -0.87 -3.16 -8.24
CA GLY A 1 -1.79 -2.65 -7.20
C GLY A 1 -1.25 -1.40 -6.52
N VAL A 2 -2.13 -0.59 -5.93
CA VAL A 2 -1.78 0.65 -5.21
C VAL A 2 -2.40 0.59 -3.82
N SER A 3 -1.64 0.91 -2.76
CA SER A 3 -2.14 1.00 -1.38
C SER A 3 -2.90 -0.26 -0.94
N ALA A 4 -4.10 -0.14 -0.38
CA ALA A 4 -4.95 -1.29 -0.06
C ALA A 4 -5.15 -2.25 -1.25
N GLY A 5 -5.16 -1.75 -2.49
CA GLY A 5 -5.21 -2.55 -3.71
C GLY A 5 -3.97 -3.42 -3.93
N SER A 6 -2.80 -3.03 -3.43
CA SER A 6 -1.60 -3.89 -3.45
C SER A 6 -1.72 -5.02 -2.43
N MET A 7 -2.23 -4.75 -1.23
CA MET A 7 -2.52 -5.78 -0.21
C MET A 7 -3.59 -6.77 -0.68
N CYS A 8 -4.66 -6.27 -1.32
CA CYS A 8 -5.67 -7.14 -1.95
C CYS A 8 -5.07 -8.00 -3.07
N GLY A 9 -4.17 -7.44 -3.86
CA GLY A 9 -3.48 -8.16 -4.94
C GLY A 9 -2.60 -9.30 -4.44
N LEU A 10 -1.90 -9.14 -3.29
CA LEU A 10 -1.18 -10.25 -2.65
C LEU A 10 -2.12 -11.42 -2.37
N ASN A 11 -3.25 -11.15 -1.70
CA ASN A 11 -4.23 -12.18 -1.34
C ASN A 11 -4.88 -12.81 -2.58
N TYR A 12 -5.14 -12.02 -3.63
CA TYR A 12 -5.68 -12.54 -4.88
C TYR A 12 -4.72 -13.56 -5.54
N ILE A 13 -3.43 -13.23 -5.64
CA ILE A 13 -2.42 -14.12 -6.24
C ILE A 13 -2.17 -15.34 -5.37
N ALA A 14 -2.17 -15.19 -4.05
CA ALA A 14 -2.10 -16.30 -3.09
C ALA A 14 -3.42 -17.11 -3.01
N ARG A 15 -4.43 -16.79 -3.82
CA ARG A 15 -5.75 -17.45 -3.85
C ARG A 15 -6.50 -17.43 -2.51
N HIS A 16 -6.22 -16.45 -1.67
CA HIS A 16 -6.93 -16.25 -0.41
C HIS A 16 -8.30 -15.62 -0.62
N VAL A 17 -9.35 -16.45 -0.63
CA VAL A 17 -10.73 -15.97 -0.64
C VAL A 17 -11.14 -15.59 0.79
N GLY A 18 -11.60 -14.34 0.97
CA GLY A 18 -12.13 -13.87 2.26
C GLY A 18 -11.09 -13.34 3.26
N ARG A 19 -9.78 -13.61 3.11
CA ARG A 19 -8.75 -13.18 4.07
C ARG A 19 -8.78 -11.67 4.34
N ASN A 20 -8.92 -10.83 3.31
CA ASN A 20 -9.04 -9.39 3.51
C ASN A 20 -10.29 -9.00 4.31
N LEU A 21 -11.41 -9.69 4.09
CA LEU A 21 -12.64 -9.47 4.85
C LEU A 21 -12.43 -9.85 6.32
N GLU A 22 -11.84 -11.00 6.59
CA GLU A 22 -11.52 -11.48 7.94
C GLU A 22 -10.64 -10.48 8.68
N ILE A 23 -9.54 -10.02 8.07
CA ILE A 23 -8.66 -9.03 8.67
C ILE A 23 -9.42 -7.73 8.99
N ASN A 24 -10.22 -7.23 8.05
CA ASN A 24 -10.93 -5.98 8.24
C ASN A 24 -12.12 -6.07 9.21
N THR A 25 -12.73 -7.24 9.38
CA THR A 25 -13.84 -7.41 10.32
C THR A 25 -13.38 -7.71 11.75
N HIS A 26 -12.33 -8.51 11.92
CA HIS A 26 -11.87 -8.95 13.23
C HIS A 26 -10.75 -8.09 13.82
N TYR A 27 -9.85 -7.55 12.97
CA TYR A 27 -8.64 -6.87 13.44
C TYR A 27 -8.62 -5.37 13.21
N LEU A 28 -9.61 -4.78 12.51
CA LEU A 28 -9.64 -3.33 12.28
C LEU A 28 -9.64 -2.53 13.60
N HIS A 29 -10.29 -3.07 14.63
CA HIS A 29 -10.37 -2.45 15.95
C HIS A 29 -9.32 -2.99 16.94
N ASP A 30 -8.45 -3.90 16.51
CA ASP A 30 -7.34 -4.38 17.34
C ASP A 30 -6.32 -3.26 17.53
N ARG A 31 -6.02 -2.96 18.79
CA ARG A 31 -5.07 -1.89 19.16
C ARG A 31 -3.63 -2.17 18.70
N ARG A 32 -3.31 -3.44 18.38
CA ARG A 32 -2.02 -3.81 17.79
C ARG A 32 -1.95 -3.40 16.33
N TYR A 33 -3.08 -3.42 15.62
CA TYR A 33 -3.17 -3.05 14.20
C TYR A 33 -3.39 -1.55 14.02
N ILE A 34 -4.46 -1.00 14.61
CA ILE A 34 -4.81 0.42 14.51
C ILE A 34 -4.91 1.03 15.90
N SER A 35 -4.13 2.07 16.17
CA SER A 35 -4.12 2.69 17.48
C SER A 35 -3.93 4.21 17.43
N MET A 36 -4.92 4.93 17.95
CA MET A 36 -4.83 6.38 18.18
C MET A 36 -3.74 6.76 19.20
N LYS A 37 -3.40 5.87 20.16
CA LYS A 37 -2.25 6.06 21.06
C LYS A 37 -0.93 6.03 20.30
N ASN A 38 -0.82 5.16 19.29
CA ASN A 38 0.35 5.10 18.43
C ASN A 38 0.49 6.37 17.57
N MET A 39 -0.63 6.98 17.16
CA MET A 39 -0.62 8.27 16.46
C MET A 39 0.02 9.37 17.33
N LEU A 40 -0.34 9.45 18.61
CA LEU A 40 0.19 10.48 19.53
C LEU A 40 1.67 10.24 19.89
N LYS A 41 2.07 8.97 20.11
CA LYS A 41 3.43 8.64 20.55
C LYS A 41 4.42 8.41 19.40
N LYS A 42 3.99 7.78 18.30
CA LYS A 42 4.86 7.31 17.22
C LYS A 42 4.52 7.94 15.85
N ARG A 43 3.48 8.79 15.77
CA ARG A 43 2.93 9.33 14.50
C ARG A 43 2.55 8.22 13.51
N LEU A 44 2.03 7.10 14.02
CA LEU A 44 1.63 5.93 13.27
C LEU A 44 0.23 5.52 13.68
N ILE A 45 -0.68 5.43 12.71
CA ILE A 45 -2.01 4.84 12.92
C ILE A 45 -1.94 3.34 12.63
N PHE A 46 -1.36 2.97 11.48
CA PHE A 46 -1.23 1.59 11.04
C PHE A 46 0.08 0.97 11.51
N ASN A 47 0.01 -0.21 12.10
CA ASN A 47 1.17 -1.00 12.49
C ASN A 47 1.41 -2.10 11.46
N PHE A 48 2.23 -1.80 10.47
CA PHE A 48 2.60 -2.76 9.44
C PHE A 48 3.48 -3.91 9.97
N ASP A 49 4.26 -3.67 11.03
CA ASP A 49 5.02 -4.75 11.68
C ASP A 49 4.07 -5.82 12.26
N PHE A 50 2.92 -5.42 12.80
CA PHE A 50 1.89 -6.35 13.22
C PHE A 50 1.19 -7.03 12.02
N LEU A 51 0.83 -6.26 11.00
CA LEU A 51 0.10 -6.76 9.82
C LEU A 51 0.91 -7.79 9.04
N PHE A 52 2.19 -7.49 8.74
CA PHE A 52 3.08 -8.39 7.99
C PHE A 52 3.82 -9.37 8.88
N GLY A 53 3.85 -9.16 10.20
CA GLY A 53 4.42 -10.04 11.20
C GLY A 53 3.40 -11.01 11.80
N GLU A 54 3.08 -10.84 13.09
CA GLU A 54 2.22 -11.74 13.88
C GLU A 54 0.89 -12.08 13.16
N LEU A 55 0.23 -11.09 12.57
CA LEU A 55 -1.07 -11.34 11.93
C LEU A 55 -0.93 -12.25 10.71
N SER A 56 0.07 -12.02 9.84
CA SER A 56 0.25 -12.79 8.62
C SER A 56 1.00 -14.12 8.81
N HIS A 57 1.67 -14.32 9.93
CA HIS A 57 2.35 -15.58 10.22
C HIS A 57 1.55 -16.50 11.16
N GLU A 58 0.76 -15.94 12.08
CA GLU A 58 0.16 -16.71 13.17
C GLU A 58 -1.37 -16.60 13.21
N LEU A 59 -1.93 -15.37 13.17
CA LEU A 59 -3.35 -15.15 13.44
C LEU A 59 -4.24 -15.39 12.22
N VAL A 60 -3.82 -14.90 11.06
CA VAL A 60 -4.48 -15.09 9.76
C VAL A 60 -3.40 -15.39 8.74
N PRO A 61 -2.85 -16.62 8.71
CA PRO A 61 -1.66 -16.96 7.96
C PRO A 61 -1.79 -16.61 6.47
N PHE A 62 -0.70 -16.08 5.90
CA PHE A 62 -0.59 -15.82 4.48
C PHE A 62 0.15 -16.96 3.78
N ASP A 63 -0.38 -17.46 2.68
CA ASP A 63 0.24 -18.50 1.88
C ASP A 63 1.35 -17.92 0.98
N TYR A 64 2.54 -17.80 1.56
CA TYR A 64 3.73 -17.33 0.88
C TYR A 64 4.13 -18.25 -0.28
N GLU A 65 3.98 -19.56 -0.09
CA GLU A 65 4.36 -20.56 -1.09
C GLU A 65 3.51 -20.41 -2.36
N THR A 66 2.19 -20.35 -2.24
CA THR A 66 1.30 -20.13 -3.38
C THR A 66 1.57 -18.79 -4.06
N PHE A 67 1.83 -17.72 -3.29
CA PHE A 67 2.15 -16.43 -3.85
C PHE A 67 3.46 -16.46 -4.65
N GLU A 68 4.54 -16.98 -4.07
CA GLU A 68 5.86 -16.98 -4.72
C GLU A 68 5.90 -17.88 -5.95
N ASN A 69 5.24 -19.05 -5.91
CA ASN A 69 5.20 -20.00 -7.03
C ASN A 69 4.22 -19.59 -8.14
N SER A 70 3.38 -18.60 -7.92
CA SER A 70 2.44 -18.12 -8.94
C SER A 70 3.17 -17.53 -10.15
N GLN A 71 2.74 -17.91 -11.35
CA GLN A 71 3.24 -17.34 -12.62
C GLN A 71 2.63 -15.97 -12.93
N GLN A 72 1.67 -15.51 -12.13
CA GLN A 72 1.05 -14.21 -12.33
C GLN A 72 2.03 -13.08 -11.97
N ILE A 73 2.09 -12.07 -12.83
CA ILE A 73 2.88 -10.88 -12.58
C ILE A 73 2.16 -10.04 -11.51
N PHE A 74 2.88 -9.71 -10.47
CA PHE A 74 2.41 -8.78 -9.44
C PHE A 74 3.29 -7.55 -9.41
N GLU A 75 2.67 -6.36 -9.45
CA GLU A 75 3.35 -5.09 -9.23
C GLU A 75 2.66 -4.29 -8.12
N ALA A 76 3.47 -3.81 -7.17
CA ALA A 76 3.09 -2.77 -6.21
C ALA A 76 3.64 -1.42 -6.69
N VAL A 77 2.85 -0.36 -6.49
CA VAL A 77 3.25 1.01 -6.85
C VAL A 77 3.48 1.80 -5.57
N ALA A 78 4.64 2.42 -5.43
CA ALA A 78 4.93 3.35 -4.34
C ALA A 78 5.46 4.67 -4.88
N THR A 79 5.26 5.76 -4.13
CA THR A 79 5.75 7.08 -4.49
C THR A 79 7.14 7.31 -3.90
N ARG A 80 8.13 7.57 -4.73
CA ARG A 80 9.47 7.90 -4.27
C ARG A 80 9.50 9.28 -3.63
N CYS A 81 9.87 9.37 -2.36
CA CYS A 81 9.84 10.63 -1.61
C CYS A 81 10.70 11.73 -2.22
N LYS A 82 11.88 11.40 -2.74
CA LYS A 82 12.81 12.38 -3.34
C LYS A 82 12.28 13.03 -4.62
N THR A 83 11.50 12.30 -5.42
CA THR A 83 11.11 12.77 -6.78
C THR A 83 9.61 13.03 -6.89
N GLY A 84 8.79 12.54 -5.95
CA GLY A 84 7.32 12.54 -6.06
C GLY A 84 6.77 11.68 -7.18
N LYS A 85 7.61 10.86 -7.84
CA LYS A 85 7.21 10.02 -8.98
C LYS A 85 6.86 8.60 -8.52
N PRO A 86 5.95 7.91 -9.24
CA PRO A 86 5.68 6.50 -8.99
C PRO A 86 6.87 5.63 -9.37
N GLU A 87 7.15 4.63 -8.54
CA GLU A 87 8.06 3.52 -8.86
C GLU A 87 7.27 2.20 -8.74
N TYR A 88 7.58 1.27 -9.66
CA TYR A 88 6.87 0.00 -9.80
C TYR A 88 7.77 -1.14 -9.31
N PHE A 89 7.26 -1.92 -8.38
CA PHE A 89 7.96 -3.05 -7.78
C PHE A 89 7.31 -4.35 -8.23
N THR A 90 8.05 -5.10 -9.03
CA THR A 90 7.55 -6.37 -9.60
C THR A 90 8.05 -7.55 -8.78
N LYS A 91 7.16 -8.49 -8.46
CA LYS A 91 7.50 -9.78 -7.84
C LYS A 91 8.61 -10.47 -8.62
N GLY A 92 9.62 -10.98 -7.91
CA GLY A 92 10.79 -11.64 -8.49
C GLY A 92 11.82 -10.74 -9.16
N LYS A 93 11.58 -9.40 -9.21
CA LYS A 93 12.53 -8.43 -9.77
C LYS A 93 12.98 -7.37 -8.75
N CYS A 94 12.21 -7.12 -7.72
CA CYS A 94 12.59 -6.23 -6.61
C CYS A 94 13.21 -7.03 -5.45
N SER A 95 13.94 -6.34 -4.58
CA SER A 95 14.63 -6.95 -3.43
C SER A 95 13.66 -7.54 -2.41
N ASP A 96 12.52 -6.89 -2.17
CA ASP A 96 11.50 -7.31 -1.21
C ASP A 96 10.13 -6.78 -1.65
N ILE A 97 9.29 -7.67 -2.15
CA ILE A 97 7.94 -7.33 -2.64
C ILE A 97 6.98 -6.99 -1.49
N TYR A 98 7.14 -7.61 -0.32
CA TYR A 98 6.29 -7.34 0.85
C TYR A 98 6.60 -5.96 1.42
N LYS A 99 7.87 -5.60 1.47
CA LYS A 99 8.31 -4.24 1.83
C LYS A 99 7.83 -3.19 0.83
N ALA A 100 7.78 -3.52 -0.45
CA ALA A 100 7.21 -2.66 -1.49
C ALA A 100 5.69 -2.47 -1.31
N VAL A 101 4.95 -3.50 -0.88
CA VAL A 101 3.52 -3.40 -0.54
C VAL A 101 3.30 -2.55 0.71
N GLU A 102 4.15 -2.69 1.73
CA GLU A 102 4.16 -1.80 2.90
C GLU A 102 4.36 -0.34 2.46
N ALA A 103 5.36 -0.09 1.61
CA ALA A 103 5.63 1.24 1.05
C ALA A 103 4.43 1.80 0.27
N SER A 104 3.85 0.96 -0.60
CA SER A 104 2.65 1.27 -1.38
C SER A 104 1.45 1.68 -0.53
N SER A 105 1.39 1.23 0.72
CA SER A 105 0.29 1.44 1.67
C SER A 105 0.62 2.45 2.77
N SER A 106 1.81 3.05 2.74
CA SER A 106 2.30 3.98 3.77
C SER A 106 1.81 5.39 3.52
N MET A 107 0.62 5.72 4.04
CA MET A 107 0.01 7.04 3.87
C MET A 107 0.80 8.15 4.57
N PRO A 108 0.99 9.31 3.94
CA PRO A 108 1.60 10.49 4.57
C PRO A 108 0.87 10.85 5.87
N LEU A 109 1.61 11.32 6.87
CA LEU A 109 1.14 11.71 8.19
C LEU A 109 0.59 10.56 9.05
N LEU A 110 0.19 9.44 8.46
CA LEU A 110 -0.43 8.30 9.14
C LEU A 110 0.49 7.09 9.27
N SER A 111 1.57 7.05 8.47
CA SER A 111 2.55 5.97 8.45
C SER A 111 3.97 6.52 8.31
N ARG A 112 4.97 5.71 8.62
CA ARG A 112 6.37 6.06 8.37
C ARG A 112 6.72 5.90 6.89
N MET A 113 7.69 6.68 6.44
CA MET A 113 8.34 6.40 5.16
C MET A 113 9.05 5.05 5.23
N VAL A 114 8.81 4.22 4.24
CA VAL A 114 9.45 2.91 4.11
C VAL A 114 10.75 3.07 3.34
N THR A 115 11.81 2.48 3.85
CA THR A 115 13.10 2.44 3.14
C THR A 115 13.24 1.10 2.43
N LEU A 116 13.43 1.16 1.11
CA LEU A 116 13.71 0.00 0.26
C LEU A 116 14.88 0.35 -0.66
N ASP A 117 15.90 -0.49 -0.69
CA ASP A 117 17.15 -0.27 -1.46
C ASP A 117 17.77 1.13 -1.26
N GLY A 118 17.82 1.58 0.00
CA GLY A 118 18.38 2.89 0.37
C GLY A 118 17.54 4.10 -0.01
N LYS A 119 16.37 3.91 -0.60
CA LYS A 119 15.45 4.97 -1.03
C LYS A 119 14.20 4.98 -0.14
N LYS A 120 13.62 6.18 0.07
CA LYS A 120 12.40 6.37 0.87
C LYS A 120 11.16 6.46 0.00
N TYR A 121 10.12 5.76 0.44
CA TYR A 121 8.84 5.66 -0.26
C TYR A 121 7.67 5.91 0.67
N LEU A 122 6.58 6.34 0.07
CA LEU A 122 5.25 6.50 0.66
C LEU A 122 4.19 5.93 -0.29
N ASP A 123 2.93 6.00 0.13
CA ASP A 123 1.76 5.45 -0.58
C ASP A 123 1.77 5.81 -2.07
N GLY A 124 1.55 4.80 -2.89
CA GLY A 124 1.51 4.94 -4.34
C GLY A 124 0.40 5.86 -4.84
N GLY A 125 -0.69 5.97 -4.07
CA GLY A 125 -1.82 6.84 -4.39
C GLY A 125 -1.50 8.34 -4.38
N ILE A 126 -0.34 8.75 -3.87
CA ILE A 126 0.13 10.15 -3.94
C ILE A 126 0.41 10.53 -5.40
N SER A 127 1.13 9.66 -6.13
CA SER A 127 1.57 9.93 -7.51
C SER A 127 0.76 9.17 -8.57
N MET A 128 0.17 8.02 -8.20
CA MET A 128 -0.55 7.14 -9.13
C MET A 128 -1.76 6.50 -8.42
N PRO A 129 -2.87 7.23 -8.20
CA PRO A 129 -4.03 6.71 -7.45
C PRO A 129 -4.67 5.48 -8.11
N ILE A 130 -4.69 5.42 -9.43
CA ILE A 130 -5.21 4.30 -10.22
C ILE A 130 -4.21 4.03 -11.33
N ALA A 131 -3.43 2.95 -11.21
CA ALA A 131 -2.31 2.64 -12.11
C ALA A 131 -2.79 1.96 -13.42
N TYR A 132 -3.81 2.51 -14.10
CA TYR A 132 -4.33 1.93 -15.34
C TYR A 132 -3.43 2.16 -16.55
N GLU A 133 -2.59 3.20 -16.53
CA GLU A 133 -1.65 3.52 -17.60
C GLU A 133 -0.55 2.46 -17.70
N ARG A 134 -0.13 1.93 -16.56
CA ARG A 134 0.95 0.93 -16.50
C ARG A 134 0.68 -0.34 -17.32
N PRO A 135 -0.47 -1.03 -17.20
CA PRO A 135 -0.76 -2.18 -18.06
C PRO A 135 -0.89 -1.79 -19.55
N MET A 136 -1.34 -0.55 -19.87
CA MET A 136 -1.35 -0.07 -21.26
C MET A 136 0.08 0.06 -21.80
N GLU A 137 1.00 0.65 -21.05
CA GLU A 137 2.43 0.75 -21.40
C GLU A 137 3.07 -0.63 -21.59
N LEU A 138 2.61 -1.63 -20.83
CA LEU A 138 3.07 -3.02 -20.93
C LEU A 138 2.43 -3.81 -22.09
N GLY A 139 1.52 -3.19 -22.84
CA GLY A 139 0.89 -3.79 -24.02
C GLY A 139 -0.22 -4.79 -23.74
N TYR A 140 -0.90 -4.69 -22.57
CA TYR A 140 -2.06 -5.52 -22.27
C TYR A 140 -3.29 -5.06 -23.08
N ASP A 141 -3.94 -6.00 -23.76
CA ASP A 141 -5.13 -5.74 -24.60
C ASP A 141 -6.42 -5.55 -23.77
N LYS A 142 -6.46 -6.12 -22.57
CA LYS A 142 -7.63 -6.08 -21.70
C LYS A 142 -7.23 -5.66 -20.30
N ILE A 143 -7.91 -4.67 -19.76
CA ILE A 143 -7.66 -4.12 -18.42
C ILE A 143 -8.95 -4.15 -17.62
N VAL A 144 -8.89 -4.75 -16.43
CA VAL A 144 -9.99 -4.73 -15.46
C VAL A 144 -9.61 -3.80 -14.31
N LEU A 145 -10.44 -2.79 -14.07
CA LEU A 145 -10.27 -1.86 -12.95
C LEU A 145 -11.22 -2.24 -11.82
N VAL A 146 -10.67 -2.55 -10.64
CA VAL A 146 -11.45 -2.76 -9.42
C VAL A 146 -11.43 -1.45 -8.63
N LEU A 147 -12.52 -0.72 -8.68
CA LEU A 147 -12.67 0.58 -8.03
C LEU A 147 -13.38 0.45 -6.68
N THR A 148 -13.02 1.32 -5.74
CA THR A 148 -13.59 1.36 -4.38
C THR A 148 -14.64 2.45 -4.19
N ARG A 149 -14.91 3.22 -5.25
CA ARG A 149 -15.90 4.31 -5.25
C ARG A 149 -17.00 4.04 -6.27
N GLU A 150 -18.18 4.56 -5.99
CA GLU A 150 -19.32 4.50 -6.88
C GLU A 150 -19.07 5.25 -8.21
N GLN A 151 -19.82 4.89 -9.23
CA GLN A 151 -19.77 5.57 -10.51
C GLN A 151 -20.17 7.04 -10.34
N GLY A 152 -19.38 7.96 -10.93
CA GLY A 152 -19.61 9.40 -10.83
C GLY A 152 -18.91 10.07 -9.65
N TYR A 153 -18.29 9.32 -8.73
CA TYR A 153 -17.51 9.93 -7.64
C TYR A 153 -16.44 10.89 -8.19
N ARG A 154 -16.39 12.09 -7.61
CA ARG A 154 -15.32 13.08 -7.85
C ARG A 154 -14.65 13.43 -6.53
N LYS A 155 -13.32 13.34 -6.50
CA LYS A 155 -12.55 13.75 -5.33
C LYS A 155 -12.67 15.27 -5.15
N HIS A 156 -13.10 15.70 -3.96
CA HIS A 156 -13.07 17.12 -3.61
C HIS A 156 -11.63 17.58 -3.36
N GLN A 157 -11.36 18.86 -3.65
CA GLN A 157 -10.07 19.45 -3.31
C GLN A 157 -9.89 19.49 -1.80
N GLU A 158 -8.72 19.12 -1.34
CA GLU A 158 -8.38 19.15 0.07
C GLU A 158 -8.30 20.60 0.59
N GLY A 159 -8.74 20.82 1.82
CA GLY A 159 -8.72 22.13 2.44
C GLY A 159 -7.31 22.70 2.62
N ARG A 160 -7.18 24.02 2.68
CA ARG A 160 -5.89 24.75 2.82
C ARG A 160 -5.04 24.27 4.01
N TRP A 161 -5.69 23.83 5.11
CA TRP A 161 -5.00 23.33 6.28
C TRP A 161 -4.28 22.00 6.02
N MET A 162 -4.89 21.12 5.24
CA MET A 162 -4.29 19.84 4.86
C MET A 162 -3.08 20.07 3.95
N LYS A 163 -3.19 21.00 2.99
CA LYS A 163 -2.06 21.40 2.15
C LYS A 163 -0.88 21.86 3.00
N ARG A 164 -1.10 22.74 3.98
CA ARG A 164 -0.06 23.22 4.92
C ARG A 164 0.56 22.08 5.73
N ALA A 165 -0.24 21.10 6.15
CA ALA A 165 0.26 19.92 6.86
C ALA A 165 1.18 19.07 5.98
N TYR A 166 0.82 18.87 4.72
CA TYR A 166 1.68 18.19 3.74
C TYR A 166 2.94 18.97 3.43
N ASP A 167 2.85 20.27 3.18
CA ASP A 167 4.01 21.13 2.92
C ASP A 167 5.02 21.04 4.07
N ARG A 168 4.54 21.06 5.32
CA ARG A 168 5.38 20.93 6.51
C ARG A 168 5.97 19.51 6.69
N TYR A 169 5.22 18.47 6.29
CA TYR A 169 5.67 17.09 6.40
C TYR A 169 6.78 16.79 5.38
N PHE A 170 6.67 17.33 4.18
CA PHE A 170 7.63 17.11 3.10
C PHE A 170 8.78 18.15 3.07
N ALA A 171 8.65 19.28 3.77
CA ALA A 171 9.68 20.32 3.79
C ALA A 171 11.12 19.84 4.10
N PRO A 172 11.36 18.85 4.99
CA PRO A 172 12.71 18.34 5.26
C PRO A 172 13.19 17.29 4.26
N LEU A 173 12.40 16.94 3.24
CA LEU A 173 12.83 16.00 2.20
C LEU A 173 13.62 16.75 1.12
N PRO A 174 14.83 16.27 0.79
CA PRO A 174 15.67 16.90 -0.22
C PRO A 174 15.06 16.78 -1.64
#